data_26a70c7bbeeac588bb546a976f2af35b
#
_entry.id   26a70c7bbeeac588bb546a976f2af35b
#
_cell.length_a   1.000
_cell.length_b   1.000
_cell.length_c   1.000
_cell.angle_alpha   90.00
_cell.angle_beta   90.00
_cell.angle_gamma   90.00
#
_symmetry.space_group_name_H-M   'P 1'
#
loop_
_entity.id
_entity.type
_entity.pdbx_description
1 polymer ?
#
loop_
_entity_poly.entity_id
_entity_poly.type
_entity_poly.pdbx_seq_one_letter_code
_entity_poly.pdbx_strand_id
1 'polypeptide(L)'
;MPPTVTLNELSALYDVFFIDQFGVLRGGEAAYAGAALALARLKAEGKTIVILSNSGRSGRYNAARLVRLGFDSGSFDHFVTSGDVALALLESGRLQIDTTKNTRSLTISSSDDHSLADKLGFSSATSAVDADLIIISGSETERISLEAYRDLLQPAAKKGVPCICTNPDNHKLVGNTLLPAAGAIAALYEKMGGVVTRIGKPYVDIYQHALALCHYPEKARIVSIGDSLDHDILGAATFGIDSVLARTGVQAHVSEAVLLAQMQEAQLAPRYLLRSFVWNDDISISYPPSEGKRP
;
A
#
# COMPACT_ATOMS: atom_id res chain seq x y z
N MET A 1 1.02 25.87 3.13
CA MET A 1 0.33 24.59 3.37
C MET A 1 -0.81 24.41 2.38
N PRO A 2 -1.05 23.23 1.83
CA PRO A 2 -2.26 22.93 1.06
C PRO A 2 -3.54 23.20 1.88
N PRO A 3 -4.67 23.56 1.25
CA PRO A 3 -5.94 23.78 1.96
C PRO A 3 -6.46 22.48 2.57
N THR A 4 -7.06 22.58 3.76
CA THR A 4 -7.76 21.47 4.40
C THR A 4 -9.20 21.42 3.89
N VAL A 5 -9.67 20.23 3.54
CA VAL A 5 -11.01 19.98 3.00
C VAL A 5 -11.68 18.83 3.76
N THR A 6 -13.01 18.73 3.60
CA THR A 6 -13.84 17.63 4.08
C THR A 6 -14.12 16.61 2.97
N LEU A 7 -14.54 15.39 3.31
CA LEU A 7 -14.96 14.42 2.29
C LEU A 7 -16.18 14.89 1.50
N ASN A 8 -17.08 15.65 2.15
CA ASN A 8 -18.24 16.24 1.48
C ASN A 8 -17.82 17.22 0.37
N GLU A 9 -16.83 18.07 0.61
CA GLU A 9 -16.27 18.97 -0.41
C GLU A 9 -15.61 18.19 -1.54
N LEU A 10 -14.84 17.13 -1.22
CA LEU A 10 -14.21 16.28 -2.23
C LEU A 10 -15.28 15.55 -3.07
N SER A 11 -16.38 15.10 -2.47
CA SER A 11 -17.44 14.43 -3.23
C SER A 11 -18.11 15.34 -4.27
N ALA A 12 -18.14 16.65 -4.04
CA ALA A 12 -18.64 17.62 -5.02
C ALA A 12 -17.66 17.84 -6.20
N LEU A 13 -16.36 17.57 -6.01
CA LEU A 13 -15.31 17.83 -7.00
C LEU A 13 -14.95 16.61 -7.85
N TYR A 14 -15.01 15.40 -7.26
CA TYR A 14 -14.51 14.16 -7.87
C TYR A 14 -15.60 13.09 -7.96
N ASP A 15 -15.47 12.21 -8.95
CA ASP A 15 -16.37 11.08 -9.19
C ASP A 15 -15.76 9.75 -8.81
N VAL A 16 -14.41 9.66 -8.84
CA VAL A 16 -13.66 8.44 -8.58
C VAL A 16 -12.65 8.67 -7.46
N PHE A 17 -12.68 7.80 -6.49
CA PHE A 17 -11.85 7.86 -5.29
C PHE A 17 -10.93 6.65 -5.23
N PHE A 18 -9.62 6.88 -5.29
CA PHE A 18 -8.59 5.91 -4.97
C PHE A 18 -8.20 6.11 -3.51
N ILE A 19 -8.47 5.16 -2.67
CA ILE A 19 -8.36 5.33 -1.21
C ILE A 19 -7.38 4.31 -0.65
N ASP A 20 -6.35 4.79 0.08
CA ASP A 20 -5.48 3.89 0.82
C ASP A 20 -6.22 3.19 1.96
N GLN A 21 -5.78 1.99 2.30
CA GLN A 21 -6.36 1.19 3.36
C GLN A 21 -5.78 1.54 4.74
N PHE A 22 -4.45 1.36 4.90
CA PHE A 22 -3.78 1.57 6.17
C PHE A 22 -3.45 3.05 6.36
N GLY A 23 -3.74 3.58 7.55
CA GLY A 23 -3.52 5.00 7.81
C GLY A 23 -4.69 5.90 7.40
N VAL A 24 -5.62 5.42 6.54
CA VAL A 24 -6.80 6.18 6.10
C VAL A 24 -8.10 5.56 6.60
N LEU A 25 -8.36 4.30 6.28
CA LEU A 25 -9.59 3.59 6.67
C LEU A 25 -9.43 2.84 8.00
N ARG A 26 -8.22 2.38 8.28
CA ARG A 26 -7.91 1.56 9.46
C ARG A 26 -6.49 1.75 9.94
N GLY A 27 -6.27 1.48 11.23
CA GLY A 27 -4.96 1.23 11.81
C GLY A 27 -4.58 -0.26 11.74
N GLY A 28 -3.90 -0.78 12.78
CA GLY A 28 -3.51 -2.20 12.88
C GLY A 28 -4.70 -3.16 12.80
N GLU A 29 -5.43 -3.33 13.91
CA GLU A 29 -6.53 -4.30 14.03
C GLU A 29 -7.92 -3.65 14.12
N ALA A 30 -8.03 -2.32 13.99
CA ALA A 30 -9.29 -1.59 14.12
C ALA A 30 -9.51 -0.60 12.97
N ALA A 31 -10.77 -0.43 12.56
CA ALA A 31 -11.18 0.68 11.70
C ALA A 31 -11.03 2.02 12.44
N TYR A 32 -10.71 3.08 11.70
CA TYR A 32 -10.82 4.43 12.28
C TYR A 32 -12.27 4.82 12.49
N ALA A 33 -12.53 5.56 13.59
CA ALA A 33 -13.86 6.01 13.94
C ALA A 33 -14.48 6.82 12.79
N GLY A 34 -15.69 6.46 12.38
CA GLY A 34 -16.42 7.12 11.31
C GLY A 34 -16.02 6.72 9.88
N ALA A 35 -14.91 6.02 9.67
CA ALA A 35 -14.41 5.69 8.33
C ALA A 35 -15.38 4.79 7.54
N ALA A 36 -15.99 3.79 8.19
CA ALA A 36 -16.97 2.92 7.53
C ALA A 36 -18.21 3.69 7.07
N LEU A 37 -18.73 4.61 7.91
CA LEU A 37 -19.87 5.47 7.56
C LEU A 37 -19.51 6.45 6.43
N ALA A 38 -18.30 7.03 6.48
CA ALA A 38 -17.84 7.96 5.45
C ALA A 38 -17.71 7.26 4.08
N LEU A 39 -17.17 6.03 4.06
CA LEU A 39 -17.05 5.23 2.84
C LEU A 39 -18.43 4.88 2.26
N ALA A 40 -19.36 4.43 3.12
CA ALA A 40 -20.74 4.14 2.73
C ALA A 40 -21.46 5.39 2.21
N ARG A 41 -21.19 6.56 2.80
CA ARG A 41 -21.76 7.83 2.33
C ARG A 41 -21.24 8.23 0.96
N LEU A 42 -19.92 8.15 0.70
CA LEU A 42 -19.38 8.38 -0.64
C LEU A 42 -20.05 7.47 -1.67
N LYS A 43 -20.25 6.20 -1.32
CA LYS A 43 -20.94 5.25 -2.21
C LYS A 43 -22.40 5.65 -2.46
N ALA A 44 -23.12 6.11 -1.43
CA ALA A 44 -24.49 6.60 -1.55
C ALA A 44 -24.61 7.87 -2.41
N GLU A 45 -23.54 8.70 -2.46
CA GLU A 45 -23.43 9.86 -3.36
C GLU A 45 -23.08 9.44 -4.82
N GLY A 46 -23.10 8.13 -5.12
CA GLY A 46 -22.87 7.60 -6.47
C GLY A 46 -21.40 7.57 -6.90
N LYS A 47 -20.44 7.68 -5.97
CA LYS A 47 -19.01 7.69 -6.30
C LYS A 47 -18.49 6.30 -6.62
N THR A 48 -17.53 6.22 -7.53
CA THR A 48 -16.74 5.01 -7.77
C THR A 48 -15.59 4.96 -6.80
N ILE A 49 -15.45 3.86 -6.06
CA ILE A 49 -14.50 3.72 -4.98
C ILE A 49 -13.58 2.53 -5.23
N VAL A 50 -12.29 2.80 -5.30
CA VAL A 50 -11.24 1.78 -5.41
C VAL A 50 -10.33 1.90 -4.19
N ILE A 51 -10.22 0.84 -3.41
CA ILE A 51 -9.25 0.78 -2.34
C ILE A 51 -7.92 0.31 -2.93
N LEU A 52 -6.85 1.12 -2.76
CA LEU A 52 -5.49 0.81 -3.20
C LEU A 52 -4.61 0.43 -2.02
N SER A 53 -3.97 -0.72 -2.08
CA SER A 53 -3.11 -1.19 -0.97
C SER A 53 -1.79 -1.79 -1.48
N ASN A 54 -0.71 -1.47 -0.78
CA ASN A 54 0.61 -2.09 -0.99
C ASN A 54 0.71 -3.51 -0.39
N SER A 55 -0.42 -4.15 -0.13
CA SER A 55 -0.45 -5.53 0.36
C SER A 55 -0.01 -6.52 -0.74
N GLY A 56 0.90 -7.43 -0.42
CA GLY A 56 1.22 -8.56 -1.28
C GLY A 56 0.09 -9.60 -1.40
N ARG A 57 -0.86 -9.59 -0.46
CA ARG A 57 -2.05 -10.47 -0.47
C ARG A 57 -3.11 -9.96 -1.44
N SER A 58 -3.99 -10.85 -1.91
CA SER A 58 -5.05 -10.49 -2.85
C SER A 58 -6.03 -9.45 -2.31
N GLY A 59 -6.63 -8.67 -3.21
CA GLY A 59 -7.72 -7.73 -2.88
C GLY A 59 -8.91 -8.43 -2.23
N ARG A 60 -9.27 -9.65 -2.70
CA ARG A 60 -10.33 -10.47 -2.08
C ARG A 60 -10.04 -10.75 -0.60
N TYR A 61 -8.81 -11.12 -0.25
CA TYR A 61 -8.42 -11.34 1.15
C TYR A 61 -8.54 -10.06 1.98
N ASN A 62 -8.01 -8.95 1.45
CA ASN A 62 -8.03 -7.67 2.14
C ASN A 62 -9.45 -7.10 2.26
N ALA A 63 -10.30 -7.23 1.23
CA ALA A 63 -11.71 -6.84 1.26
C ALA A 63 -12.48 -7.60 2.36
N ALA A 64 -12.31 -8.93 2.43
CA ALA A 64 -12.92 -9.73 3.48
C ALA A 64 -12.45 -9.32 4.88
N ARG A 65 -11.18 -8.90 5.04
CA ARG A 65 -10.64 -8.38 6.30
C ARG A 65 -11.26 -7.03 6.64
N LEU A 66 -11.45 -6.15 5.65
CA LEU A 66 -12.08 -4.85 5.86
C LEU A 66 -13.54 -5.00 6.30
N VAL A 67 -14.29 -5.93 5.68
CA VAL A 67 -15.67 -6.25 6.08
C VAL A 67 -15.74 -6.73 7.54
N ARG A 68 -14.79 -7.58 7.99
CA ARG A 68 -14.72 -8.00 9.40
C ARG A 68 -14.48 -6.84 10.39
N LEU A 69 -13.95 -5.71 9.90
CA LEU A 69 -13.76 -4.49 10.70
C LEU A 69 -15.00 -3.57 10.68
N GLY A 70 -16.12 -4.02 10.09
CA GLY A 70 -17.40 -3.30 10.10
C GLY A 70 -17.67 -2.44 8.87
N PHE A 71 -16.87 -2.56 7.80
CA PHE A 71 -17.18 -1.91 6.53
C PHE A 71 -18.21 -2.73 5.75
N ASP A 72 -19.18 -2.06 5.10
CA ASP A 72 -20.10 -2.72 4.21
C ASP A 72 -19.37 -3.16 2.92
N SER A 73 -19.60 -4.40 2.48
CA SER A 73 -19.00 -4.92 1.25
C SER A 73 -19.43 -4.19 -0.02
N GLY A 74 -20.58 -3.51 0.00
CA GLY A 74 -21.08 -2.67 -1.08
C GLY A 74 -20.58 -1.23 -1.02
N SER A 75 -19.76 -0.85 -0.03
CA SER A 75 -19.26 0.52 0.11
C SER A 75 -18.01 0.83 -0.74
N PHE A 76 -17.51 -0.12 -1.51
CA PHE A 76 -16.43 0.06 -2.50
C PHE A 76 -16.68 -0.85 -3.71
N ASP A 77 -16.21 -0.42 -4.87
CA ASP A 77 -16.38 -1.17 -6.14
C ASP A 77 -15.23 -2.16 -6.35
N HIS A 78 -14.00 -1.75 -6.05
CA HIS A 78 -12.80 -2.56 -6.24
C HIS A 78 -11.86 -2.46 -5.05
N PHE A 79 -11.15 -3.54 -4.82
CA PHE A 79 -10.02 -3.59 -3.89
C PHE A 79 -8.79 -4.07 -4.67
N VAL A 80 -7.87 -3.15 -4.95
CA VAL A 80 -6.67 -3.39 -5.75
C VAL A 80 -5.46 -3.47 -4.83
N THR A 81 -4.71 -4.55 -4.94
CA THR A 81 -3.47 -4.75 -4.18
C THR A 81 -2.26 -4.89 -5.09
N SER A 82 -1.10 -4.60 -4.56
CA SER A 82 0.17 -4.84 -5.28
C SER A 82 0.32 -6.31 -5.68
N GLY A 83 -0.18 -7.25 -4.86
CA GLY A 83 -0.16 -8.67 -5.17
C GLY A 83 -1.03 -9.03 -6.38
N ASP A 84 -2.25 -8.47 -6.49
CA ASP A 84 -3.11 -8.70 -7.67
C ASP A 84 -2.54 -8.06 -8.93
N VAL A 85 -1.94 -6.86 -8.81
CA VAL A 85 -1.27 -6.20 -9.94
C VAL A 85 -0.07 -7.01 -10.41
N ALA A 86 0.74 -7.54 -9.48
CA ALA A 86 1.86 -8.41 -9.83
C ALA A 86 1.42 -9.67 -10.57
N LEU A 87 0.34 -10.31 -10.10
CA LEU A 87 -0.26 -11.46 -10.77
C LEU A 87 -0.66 -11.10 -12.20
N ALA A 88 -1.44 -10.04 -12.39
CA ALA A 88 -1.90 -9.59 -13.71
C ALA A 88 -0.75 -9.23 -14.67
N LEU A 89 0.31 -8.60 -14.16
CA LEU A 89 1.48 -8.24 -14.96
C LEU A 89 2.29 -9.48 -15.39
N LEU A 90 2.45 -10.47 -14.51
CA LEU A 90 3.11 -11.74 -14.83
C LEU A 90 2.31 -12.58 -15.82
N GLU A 91 1.00 -12.75 -15.59
CA GLU A 91 0.12 -13.52 -16.49
C GLU A 91 0.04 -12.91 -17.90
N SER A 92 0.08 -11.57 -17.99
CA SER A 92 0.06 -10.85 -19.28
C SER A 92 1.43 -10.75 -19.97
N GLY A 93 2.51 -11.24 -19.36
CA GLY A 93 3.88 -11.13 -19.87
C GLY A 93 4.42 -9.70 -19.94
N ARG A 94 3.79 -8.76 -19.21
CA ARG A 94 4.23 -7.34 -19.16
C ARG A 94 5.45 -7.12 -18.30
N LEU A 95 5.74 -8.00 -17.33
CA LEU A 95 7.01 -8.03 -16.64
C LEU A 95 8.01 -8.84 -17.49
N GLN A 96 9.17 -8.23 -17.75
CA GLN A 96 10.28 -8.90 -18.47
C GLN A 96 11.04 -9.84 -17.51
N ILE A 97 10.32 -10.77 -16.92
CA ILE A 97 10.86 -11.81 -16.06
C ILE A 97 10.47 -13.13 -16.70
N ASP A 98 11.47 -13.90 -17.10
CA ASP A 98 11.23 -15.23 -17.71
C ASP A 98 10.76 -16.19 -16.62
N THR A 99 9.47 -16.51 -16.66
CA THR A 99 8.83 -17.44 -15.73
C THR A 99 8.12 -18.55 -16.48
N THR A 100 8.26 -19.77 -15.97
CA THR A 100 7.59 -20.96 -16.47
C THR A 100 6.89 -21.66 -15.31
N LYS A 101 6.07 -22.68 -15.60
CA LYS A 101 5.47 -23.55 -14.57
C LYS A 101 6.52 -24.30 -13.71
N ASN A 102 7.76 -24.36 -14.17
CA ASN A 102 8.86 -24.98 -13.43
C ASN A 102 9.69 -23.96 -12.61
N THR A 103 9.30 -22.69 -12.61
CA THR A 103 9.97 -21.64 -11.83
C THR A 103 9.92 -21.98 -10.34
N ARG A 104 11.07 -21.99 -9.70
CA ARG A 104 11.21 -22.18 -8.26
C ARG A 104 11.32 -20.79 -7.61
N SER A 105 10.34 -20.41 -6.80
CA SER A 105 10.33 -19.12 -6.14
C SER A 105 10.71 -19.24 -4.66
N LEU A 106 11.58 -18.35 -4.19
CA LEU A 106 11.77 -18.11 -2.76
C LEU A 106 10.90 -16.90 -2.36
N THR A 107 9.89 -17.16 -1.55
CA THR A 107 8.96 -16.12 -1.09
C THR A 107 9.32 -15.66 0.32
N ILE A 108 9.49 -14.34 0.49
CA ILE A 108 9.58 -13.66 1.77
C ILE A 108 8.24 -12.94 1.99
N SER A 109 7.51 -13.33 3.03
CA SER A 109 6.17 -12.83 3.30
C SER A 109 5.94 -12.64 4.79
N SER A 110 4.76 -12.16 5.17
CA SER A 110 4.27 -12.19 6.55
C SER A 110 3.35 -13.40 6.72
N SER A 111 3.53 -14.15 7.82
CA SER A 111 2.69 -15.31 8.16
C SER A 111 2.68 -16.38 7.05
N ASP A 112 3.82 -16.65 6.46
CA ASP A 112 4.04 -17.73 5.47
C ASP A 112 3.06 -17.68 4.28
N ASP A 113 2.80 -16.49 3.76
CA ASP A 113 1.88 -16.29 2.64
C ASP A 113 2.57 -16.51 1.28
N HIS A 114 2.26 -17.60 0.61
CA HIS A 114 2.77 -17.97 -0.71
C HIS A 114 1.76 -17.75 -1.83
N SER A 115 0.64 -17.06 -1.57
CA SER A 115 -0.53 -17.00 -2.46
C SER A 115 -0.24 -16.52 -3.89
N LEU A 116 0.75 -15.65 -4.10
CA LEU A 116 1.15 -15.21 -5.44
C LEU A 116 1.86 -16.34 -6.21
N ALA A 117 2.83 -16.99 -5.57
CA ALA A 117 3.56 -18.11 -6.17
C ALA A 117 2.62 -19.28 -6.49
N ASP A 118 1.71 -19.61 -5.57
CA ASP A 118 0.73 -20.69 -5.73
C ASP A 118 -0.21 -20.44 -6.91
N LYS A 119 -0.73 -19.22 -7.07
CA LYS A 119 -1.59 -18.86 -8.21
C LYS A 119 -0.88 -18.95 -9.55
N LEU A 120 0.42 -18.67 -9.57
CA LEU A 120 1.27 -18.78 -10.77
C LEU A 120 1.74 -20.23 -11.03
N GLY A 121 1.46 -21.16 -10.11
CA GLY A 121 1.89 -22.55 -10.20
C GLY A 121 3.39 -22.74 -10.02
N PHE A 122 4.07 -21.83 -9.31
CA PHE A 122 5.49 -21.93 -9.02
C PHE A 122 5.75 -22.93 -7.89
N SER A 123 6.84 -23.64 -7.96
CA SER A 123 7.29 -24.49 -6.86
C SER A 123 8.11 -23.66 -5.85
N SER A 124 8.03 -24.06 -4.57
CA SER A 124 8.83 -23.39 -3.53
C SER A 124 10.31 -23.79 -3.62
N ALA A 125 11.20 -22.81 -3.67
CA ALA A 125 12.61 -23.01 -3.47
C ALA A 125 12.91 -23.12 -1.96
N THR A 126 13.71 -24.10 -1.57
CA THR A 126 14.12 -24.31 -0.16
C THR A 126 15.24 -23.40 0.27
N SER A 127 15.95 -22.81 -0.70
CA SER A 127 17.06 -21.87 -0.45
C SER A 127 17.17 -20.84 -1.57
N ALA A 128 17.84 -19.72 -1.28
CA ALA A 128 18.12 -18.69 -2.28
C ALA A 128 19.08 -19.18 -3.40
N VAL A 129 19.87 -20.22 -3.13
CA VAL A 129 20.78 -20.83 -4.14
C VAL A 129 19.97 -21.51 -5.25
N ASP A 130 18.84 -22.10 -4.91
CA ASP A 130 18.00 -22.88 -5.81
C ASP A 130 16.86 -22.08 -6.43
N ALA A 131 16.68 -20.82 -6.00
CA ALA A 131 15.63 -19.98 -6.52
C ALA A 131 15.94 -19.49 -7.94
N ASP A 132 14.89 -19.47 -8.76
CA ASP A 132 14.86 -18.86 -10.09
C ASP A 132 14.19 -17.47 -10.03
N LEU A 133 13.42 -17.20 -8.95
CA LEU A 133 12.74 -15.94 -8.67
C LEU A 133 12.68 -15.69 -7.17
N ILE A 134 12.93 -14.45 -6.74
CA ILE A 134 12.66 -13.97 -5.39
C ILE A 134 11.35 -13.20 -5.38
N ILE A 135 10.45 -13.51 -4.46
CA ILE A 135 9.21 -12.75 -4.23
C ILE A 135 9.26 -12.16 -2.81
N ILE A 136 9.20 -10.83 -2.70
CA ILE A 136 9.13 -10.14 -1.42
C ILE A 136 7.76 -9.48 -1.31
N SER A 137 6.85 -10.14 -0.57
CA SER A 137 5.44 -9.72 -0.41
C SER A 137 5.11 -9.22 1.00
N GLY A 138 6.03 -9.36 1.93
CA GLY A 138 5.90 -8.97 3.33
C GLY A 138 7.22 -9.08 4.07
N SER A 139 7.19 -8.91 5.39
CA SER A 139 8.37 -9.06 6.24
C SER A 139 7.99 -9.50 7.65
N GLU A 140 8.91 -10.18 8.32
CA GLU A 140 8.83 -10.55 9.74
C GLU A 140 10.00 -9.93 10.52
N THR A 141 10.28 -8.65 10.27
CA THR A 141 11.40 -7.91 10.88
C THR A 141 11.25 -7.69 12.39
N GLU A 142 10.11 -7.98 12.97
CA GLU A 142 9.92 -8.14 14.40
C GLU A 142 10.63 -9.38 14.98
N ARG A 143 10.98 -10.35 14.13
CA ARG A 143 11.62 -11.63 14.54
C ARG A 143 12.92 -11.91 13.79
N ILE A 144 13.06 -11.41 12.57
CA ILE A 144 14.17 -11.67 11.65
C ILE A 144 14.86 -10.35 11.34
N SER A 145 16.15 -10.23 11.68
CA SER A 145 16.91 -9.02 11.42
C SER A 145 17.16 -8.81 9.92
N LEU A 146 17.42 -7.55 9.51
CA LEU A 146 17.84 -7.26 8.13
C LEU A 146 19.16 -7.95 7.77
N GLU A 147 20.01 -8.19 8.75
CA GLU A 147 21.25 -8.94 8.55
C GLU A 147 20.99 -10.41 8.19
N ALA A 148 20.06 -11.06 8.88
CA ALA A 148 19.64 -12.42 8.54
C ALA A 148 18.99 -12.50 7.14
N TYR A 149 18.19 -11.50 6.75
CA TYR A 149 17.67 -11.41 5.37
C TYR A 149 18.78 -11.19 4.35
N ARG A 150 19.83 -10.40 4.69
CA ARG A 150 21.00 -10.24 3.82
C ARG A 150 21.69 -11.56 3.57
N ASP A 151 21.97 -12.32 4.64
CA ASP A 151 22.68 -13.58 4.54
C ASP A 151 21.87 -14.64 3.77
N LEU A 152 20.54 -14.66 3.97
CA LEU A 152 19.60 -15.49 3.22
C LEU A 152 19.65 -15.18 1.72
N LEU A 153 19.61 -13.90 1.34
CA LEU A 153 19.39 -13.45 -0.04
C LEU A 153 20.70 -13.28 -0.84
N GLN A 154 21.84 -13.15 -0.17
CA GLN A 154 23.13 -12.91 -0.83
C GLN A 154 23.48 -13.92 -1.93
N PRO A 155 23.22 -15.25 -1.78
CA PRO A 155 23.49 -16.21 -2.84
C PRO A 155 22.68 -15.96 -4.11
N ALA A 156 21.38 -15.57 -3.97
CA ALA A 156 20.53 -15.23 -5.11
C ALA A 156 21.00 -13.94 -5.79
N ALA A 157 21.34 -12.90 -5.01
CA ALA A 157 21.84 -11.64 -5.55
C ALA A 157 23.14 -11.83 -6.35
N LYS A 158 24.07 -12.67 -5.86
CA LYS A 158 25.32 -13.01 -6.58
C LYS A 158 25.07 -13.74 -7.89
N LYS A 159 23.99 -14.49 -8.01
CA LYS A 159 23.58 -15.18 -9.23
C LYS A 159 22.79 -14.27 -10.19
N GLY A 160 22.41 -13.07 -9.77
CA GLY A 160 21.54 -12.20 -10.54
C GLY A 160 20.10 -12.69 -10.65
N VAL A 161 19.60 -13.44 -9.65
CA VAL A 161 18.21 -13.91 -9.64
C VAL A 161 17.27 -12.69 -9.60
N PRO A 162 16.27 -12.59 -10.49
CA PRO A 162 15.32 -11.49 -10.47
C PRO A 162 14.48 -11.51 -9.19
N CYS A 163 14.07 -10.33 -8.73
CA CYS A 163 13.22 -10.16 -7.56
C CYS A 163 12.00 -9.31 -7.89
N ILE A 164 10.83 -9.74 -7.43
CA ILE A 164 9.60 -8.96 -7.45
C ILE A 164 9.26 -8.56 -6.02
N CYS A 165 9.13 -7.25 -5.77
CA CYS A 165 8.65 -6.72 -4.51
C CYS A 165 7.20 -6.25 -4.67
N THR A 166 6.26 -6.97 -4.06
CA THR A 166 4.82 -6.67 -4.09
C THR A 166 4.33 -5.95 -2.84
N ASN A 167 5.25 -5.47 -2.02
CA ASN A 167 4.99 -4.55 -0.91
C ASN A 167 6.17 -3.58 -0.81
N PRO A 168 6.12 -2.45 -1.53
CA PRO A 168 7.25 -1.52 -1.60
C PRO A 168 7.43 -0.65 -0.35
N ASP A 169 6.60 -0.79 0.69
CA ASP A 169 6.72 -0.01 1.92
C ASP A 169 8.06 -0.29 2.62
N ASN A 170 8.82 0.77 2.90
CA ASN A 170 10.10 0.66 3.59
C ASN A 170 9.95 0.41 5.09
N HIS A 171 8.84 0.84 5.67
CA HIS A 171 8.55 0.73 7.09
C HIS A 171 7.15 0.18 7.34
N LYS A 172 6.97 -0.50 8.47
CA LYS A 172 5.67 -0.92 9.00
C LYS A 172 5.58 -0.58 10.48
N LEU A 173 4.37 -0.29 10.94
CA LEU A 173 4.09 -0.06 12.34
C LEU A 173 3.66 -1.37 13.00
N VAL A 174 4.37 -1.78 14.04
CA VAL A 174 4.02 -2.95 14.88
C VAL A 174 3.85 -2.47 16.32
N GLY A 175 2.61 -2.40 16.77
CA GLY A 175 2.28 -1.63 17.98
C GLY A 175 2.66 -0.16 17.80
N ASN A 176 3.54 0.36 18.64
CA ASN A 176 4.05 1.74 18.54
C ASN A 176 5.49 1.81 17.99
N THR A 177 6.00 0.71 17.42
CA THR A 177 7.38 0.66 16.92
C THR A 177 7.39 0.64 15.40
N LEU A 178 8.16 1.54 14.81
CA LEU A 178 8.42 1.56 13.38
C LEU A 178 9.53 0.56 13.06
N LEU A 179 9.22 -0.45 12.27
CA LEU A 179 10.15 -1.50 11.85
C LEU A 179 10.37 -1.47 10.33
N PRO A 180 11.51 -2.00 9.84
CA PRO A 180 11.69 -2.20 8.41
C PRO A 180 10.60 -3.10 7.83
N ALA A 181 10.11 -2.77 6.63
CA ALA A 181 9.13 -3.57 5.91
C ALA A 181 9.74 -4.27 4.69
N ALA A 182 8.92 -4.80 3.82
CA ALA A 182 9.34 -5.56 2.65
C ALA A 182 10.17 -4.72 1.66
N GLY A 183 9.84 -3.43 1.48
CA GLY A 183 10.62 -2.50 0.67
C GLY A 183 12.05 -2.33 1.15
N ALA A 184 12.28 -2.35 2.47
CA ALA A 184 13.63 -2.29 3.03
C ALA A 184 14.45 -3.57 2.72
N ILE A 185 13.79 -4.73 2.70
CA ILE A 185 14.43 -6.00 2.29
C ILE A 185 14.75 -5.97 0.79
N ALA A 186 13.84 -5.44 -0.02
CA ALA A 186 14.07 -5.25 -1.46
C ALA A 186 15.23 -4.28 -1.73
N ALA A 187 15.32 -3.17 -1.00
CA ALA A 187 16.44 -2.24 -1.09
C ALA A 187 17.77 -2.88 -0.64
N LEU A 188 17.73 -3.78 0.35
CA LEU A 188 18.89 -4.56 0.77
C LEU A 188 19.36 -5.51 -0.35
N TYR A 189 18.40 -6.16 -1.06
CA TYR A 189 18.70 -7.03 -2.19
C TYR A 189 19.40 -6.27 -3.33
N GLU A 190 18.93 -5.05 -3.65
CA GLU A 190 19.57 -4.18 -4.65
C GLU A 190 20.97 -3.76 -4.25
N LYS A 191 21.20 -3.42 -2.97
CA LYS A 191 22.54 -3.09 -2.48
C LYS A 191 23.54 -4.23 -2.61
N MET A 192 23.05 -5.47 -2.69
CA MET A 192 23.86 -6.65 -2.95
C MET A 192 24.06 -6.95 -4.45
N GLY A 193 23.56 -6.10 -5.34
CA GLY A 193 23.64 -6.24 -6.80
C GLY A 193 22.46 -6.98 -7.44
N GLY A 194 21.40 -7.31 -6.68
CA GLY A 194 20.19 -7.91 -7.21
C GLY A 194 19.33 -6.91 -8.00
N VAL A 195 18.53 -7.42 -8.93
CA VAL A 195 17.58 -6.61 -9.72
C VAL A 195 16.20 -6.78 -9.12
N VAL A 196 15.54 -5.66 -8.75
CA VAL A 196 14.22 -5.64 -8.13
C VAL A 196 13.21 -4.90 -9.00
N THR A 197 12.11 -5.57 -9.31
CA THR A 197 10.91 -4.94 -9.86
C THR A 197 9.92 -4.67 -8.72
N ARG A 198 9.62 -3.40 -8.46
CA ARG A 198 8.66 -3.00 -7.42
C ARG A 198 7.28 -2.76 -8.02
N ILE A 199 6.25 -3.26 -7.35
CA ILE A 199 4.85 -3.16 -7.76
C ILE A 199 4.03 -2.66 -6.57
N GLY A 200 3.20 -1.67 -6.81
CA GLY A 200 2.40 -0.99 -5.79
C GLY A 200 2.63 0.52 -5.82
N LYS A 201 2.08 1.26 -4.87
CA LYS A 201 2.35 2.70 -4.74
C LYS A 201 3.79 2.93 -4.31
N PRO A 202 4.53 3.89 -4.89
CA PRO A 202 4.12 4.95 -5.82
C PRO A 202 4.19 4.59 -7.31
N TYR A 203 4.43 3.34 -7.67
CA TYR A 203 4.63 2.91 -9.07
C TYR A 203 3.32 2.94 -9.85
N VAL A 204 3.39 3.36 -11.11
CA VAL A 204 2.20 3.66 -11.94
C VAL A 204 1.31 2.46 -12.26
N ASP A 205 1.84 1.25 -12.21
CA ASP A 205 1.09 0.03 -12.58
C ASP A 205 -0.17 -0.19 -11.73
N ILE A 206 -0.12 0.12 -10.42
CA ILE A 206 -1.28 -0.03 -9.55
C ILE A 206 -2.38 0.97 -9.90
N TYR A 207 -2.01 2.20 -10.26
CA TYR A 207 -2.95 3.24 -10.70
C TYR A 207 -3.52 2.94 -12.08
N GLN A 208 -2.70 2.43 -13.01
CA GLN A 208 -3.16 2.00 -14.34
C GLN A 208 -4.16 0.84 -14.23
N HIS A 209 -3.88 -0.13 -13.36
CA HIS A 209 -4.77 -1.23 -13.09
C HIS A 209 -6.12 -0.75 -12.52
N ALA A 210 -6.08 0.14 -11.53
CA ALA A 210 -7.28 0.75 -10.95
C ALA A 210 -8.07 1.57 -11.97
N LEU A 211 -7.39 2.37 -12.81
CA LEU A 211 -8.02 3.14 -13.88
C LEU A 211 -8.78 2.25 -14.88
N ALA A 212 -8.17 1.12 -15.25
CA ALA A 212 -8.79 0.16 -16.16
C ALA A 212 -10.06 -0.48 -15.57
N LEU A 213 -10.07 -0.80 -14.27
CA LEU A 213 -11.25 -1.31 -13.57
C LEU A 213 -12.39 -0.28 -13.50
N CYS A 214 -12.06 1.00 -13.53
CA CYS A 214 -13.03 2.10 -13.56
C CYS A 214 -13.43 2.51 -15.00
N HIS A 215 -13.10 1.73 -16.02
CA HIS A 215 -13.42 2.02 -17.43
C HIS A 215 -12.84 3.33 -17.93
N TYR A 216 -11.62 3.71 -17.48
CA TYR A 216 -10.82 4.85 -17.95
C TYR A 216 -11.52 6.22 -17.81
N PRO A 217 -11.98 6.62 -16.62
CA PRO A 217 -12.51 7.96 -16.40
C PRO A 217 -11.44 9.03 -16.64
N GLU A 218 -11.88 10.27 -16.84
CA GLU A 218 -10.97 11.40 -16.96
C GLU A 218 -10.17 11.60 -15.67
N LYS A 219 -8.87 11.71 -15.77
CA LYS A 219 -7.97 11.86 -14.61
C LYS A 219 -8.33 13.06 -13.73
N ALA A 220 -8.82 14.14 -14.32
CA ALA A 220 -9.28 15.33 -13.59
C ALA A 220 -10.49 15.06 -12.66
N ARG A 221 -11.19 13.92 -12.84
CA ARG A 221 -12.31 13.49 -12.00
C ARG A 221 -11.91 12.44 -10.95
N ILE A 222 -10.61 12.13 -10.86
CA ILE A 222 -10.06 11.13 -9.93
C ILE A 222 -9.29 11.85 -8.83
N VAL A 223 -9.47 11.42 -7.60
CA VAL A 223 -8.66 11.83 -6.45
C VAL A 223 -8.09 10.62 -5.72
N SER A 224 -6.82 10.70 -5.32
CA SER A 224 -6.17 9.71 -4.45
C SER A 224 -6.08 10.22 -3.02
N ILE A 225 -6.53 9.44 -2.05
CA ILE A 225 -6.48 9.77 -0.62
C ILE A 225 -5.55 8.77 0.08
N GLY A 226 -4.49 9.26 0.72
CA GLY A 226 -3.53 8.44 1.45
C GLY A 226 -2.86 9.21 2.57
N ASP A 227 -2.08 8.52 3.41
CA ASP A 227 -1.37 9.11 4.55
C ASP A 227 0.16 9.23 4.34
N SER A 228 0.69 8.74 3.22
CA SER A 228 2.13 8.72 2.94
C SER A 228 2.52 9.66 1.81
N LEU A 229 3.50 10.54 2.05
CA LEU A 229 4.09 11.36 0.98
C LEU A 229 4.79 10.49 -0.07
N ASP A 230 5.56 9.49 0.38
CA ASP A 230 6.43 8.68 -0.48
C ASP A 230 5.66 7.65 -1.34
N HIS A 231 4.47 7.25 -0.92
CA HIS A 231 3.67 6.25 -1.62
C HIS A 231 2.43 6.85 -2.28
N ASP A 232 1.55 7.47 -1.50
CA ASP A 232 0.25 7.94 -2.00
C ASP A 232 0.37 9.22 -2.79
N ILE A 233 1.04 10.24 -2.21
CA ILE A 233 1.13 11.55 -2.84
C ILE A 233 2.08 11.52 -4.04
N LEU A 234 3.25 10.91 -3.88
CA LEU A 234 4.19 10.72 -5.00
C LEU A 234 3.57 9.89 -6.13
N GLY A 235 2.87 8.80 -5.78
CA GLY A 235 2.24 7.93 -6.77
C GLY A 235 1.14 8.65 -7.55
N ALA A 236 0.26 9.37 -6.86
CA ALA A 236 -0.79 10.18 -7.49
C ALA A 236 -0.20 11.27 -8.41
N ALA A 237 0.82 11.99 -7.94
CA ALA A 237 1.52 13.01 -8.72
C ALA A 237 2.18 12.41 -9.98
N THR A 238 2.90 11.28 -9.83
CA THR A 238 3.53 10.56 -10.95
C THR A 238 2.50 10.05 -11.96
N PHE A 239 1.35 9.61 -11.49
CA PHE A 239 0.26 9.14 -12.33
C PHE A 239 -0.51 10.30 -12.98
N GLY A 240 -0.43 11.51 -12.42
CA GLY A 240 -1.08 12.74 -12.93
C GLY A 240 -2.55 12.85 -12.53
N ILE A 241 -2.86 12.54 -11.26
CA ILE A 241 -4.17 12.77 -10.60
C ILE A 241 -3.99 13.61 -9.35
N ASP A 242 -5.07 14.24 -8.90
CA ASP A 242 -5.07 15.00 -7.66
C ASP A 242 -4.92 14.08 -6.43
N SER A 243 -4.26 14.60 -5.39
CA SER A 243 -4.01 13.87 -4.16
C SER A 243 -4.45 14.62 -2.91
N VAL A 244 -4.85 13.87 -1.90
CA VAL A 244 -5.23 14.36 -0.58
C VAL A 244 -4.41 13.61 0.47
N LEU A 245 -3.68 14.34 1.30
CA LEU A 245 -2.94 13.76 2.41
C LEU A 245 -3.81 13.72 3.66
N ALA A 246 -4.12 12.52 4.11
CA ALA A 246 -4.80 12.29 5.38
C ALA A 246 -3.84 12.54 6.55
N ARG A 247 -4.29 13.28 7.57
CA ARG A 247 -3.53 13.59 8.79
C ARG A 247 -3.72 12.51 9.86
N THR A 248 -3.85 11.27 9.40
CA THR A 248 -3.96 10.04 10.20
C THR A 248 -2.79 9.12 9.88
N GLY A 249 -2.75 7.91 10.36
CA GLY A 249 -1.70 6.93 10.06
C GLY A 249 -0.31 7.46 10.37
N VAL A 250 0.60 7.43 9.39
CA VAL A 250 1.98 7.92 9.56
C VAL A 250 2.06 9.44 9.77
N GLN A 251 0.99 10.18 9.44
CA GLN A 251 0.91 11.63 9.64
C GLN A 251 0.26 12.05 10.96
N ALA A 252 -0.26 11.13 11.77
CA ALA A 252 -1.07 11.43 12.95
C ALA A 252 -0.38 12.36 13.96
N HIS A 253 0.93 12.25 14.11
CA HIS A 253 1.72 13.02 15.10
C HIS A 253 2.74 13.96 14.44
N VAL A 254 2.69 14.12 13.12
CA VAL A 254 3.60 15.01 12.40
C VAL A 254 3.10 16.45 12.54
N SER A 255 3.91 17.37 13.09
CA SER A 255 3.53 18.78 13.18
C SER A 255 3.48 19.43 11.79
N GLU A 256 2.74 20.54 11.66
CA GLU A 256 2.64 21.26 10.38
C GLU A 256 4.01 21.73 9.88
N ALA A 257 4.88 22.17 10.78
CA ALA A 257 6.23 22.61 10.43
C ALA A 257 7.08 21.48 9.87
N VAL A 258 7.01 20.27 10.48
CA VAL A 258 7.72 19.09 10.00
C VAL A 258 7.15 18.63 8.66
N LEU A 259 5.82 18.59 8.52
CA LEU A 259 5.18 18.22 7.26
C LEU A 259 5.58 19.18 6.11
N LEU A 260 5.61 20.49 6.39
CA LEU A 260 6.04 21.48 5.41
C LEU A 260 7.50 21.24 4.97
N ALA A 261 8.38 20.95 5.93
CA ALA A 261 9.78 20.63 5.62
C ALA A 261 9.91 19.37 4.77
N GLN A 262 9.14 18.30 5.09
CA GLN A 262 9.11 17.06 4.29
C GLN A 262 8.62 17.32 2.86
N MET A 263 7.55 18.11 2.68
CA MET A 263 7.05 18.46 1.34
C MET A 263 8.08 19.26 0.54
N GLN A 264 8.81 20.20 1.20
CA GLN A 264 9.85 21.00 0.56
C GLN A 264 11.05 20.14 0.14
N GLU A 265 11.50 19.26 1.04
CA GLU A 265 12.61 18.32 0.76
C GLU A 265 12.26 17.37 -0.41
N ALA A 266 11.06 16.82 -0.39
CA ALA A 266 10.57 15.93 -1.44
C ALA A 266 10.19 16.67 -2.73
N GLN A 267 10.12 18.02 -2.72
CA GLN A 267 9.55 18.84 -3.81
C GLN A 267 8.16 18.34 -4.24
N LEU A 268 7.37 17.94 -3.28
CA LEU A 268 6.09 17.27 -3.47
C LEU A 268 5.05 17.81 -2.49
N ALA A 269 3.88 18.16 -2.98
CA ALA A 269 2.77 18.58 -2.13
C ALA A 269 1.45 17.97 -2.62
N PRO A 270 0.58 17.51 -1.70
CA PRO A 270 -0.77 17.12 -2.06
C PRO A 270 -1.58 18.36 -2.49
N ARG A 271 -2.65 18.13 -3.25
CA ARG A 271 -3.57 19.22 -3.59
C ARG A 271 -4.34 19.71 -2.37
N TYR A 272 -4.71 18.76 -1.49
CA TYR A 272 -5.48 19.04 -0.27
C TYR A 272 -4.94 18.27 0.93
N LEU A 273 -5.33 18.72 2.13
CA LEU A 273 -5.19 17.98 3.38
C LEU A 273 -6.58 17.55 3.86
N LEU A 274 -6.65 16.36 4.47
CA LEU A 274 -7.83 15.82 5.13
C LEU A 274 -7.47 15.51 6.59
N ARG A 275 -8.23 16.02 7.57
CA ARG A 275 -7.92 15.75 8.98
C ARG A 275 -8.03 14.26 9.31
N SER A 276 -9.11 13.64 8.86
CA SER A 276 -9.39 12.22 8.99
C SER A 276 -10.45 11.80 7.97
N PHE A 277 -10.57 10.51 7.71
CA PHE A 277 -11.54 9.98 6.75
C PHE A 277 -12.93 9.90 7.40
N VAL A 278 -13.55 11.07 7.59
CA VAL A 278 -14.93 11.23 8.11
C VAL A 278 -15.69 12.16 7.18
N TRP A 279 -17.03 12.06 7.18
CA TRP A 279 -17.84 12.83 6.24
C TRP A 279 -17.76 14.34 6.46
N ASN A 280 -17.92 14.76 7.71
CA ASN A 280 -17.77 16.15 8.15
C ASN A 280 -16.88 16.17 9.39
N ASP A 281 -16.22 17.30 9.66
CA ASP A 281 -15.33 17.50 10.82
C ASP A 281 -16.06 17.48 12.19
N ASP A 282 -17.37 17.23 12.23
CA ASP A 282 -18.20 17.30 13.42
C ASP A 282 -18.00 16.13 14.42
N ILE A 283 -17.20 15.14 14.05
CA ILE A 283 -16.83 14.07 14.98
C ILE A 283 -15.53 14.48 15.66
N SER A 284 -15.60 14.95 16.91
CA SER A 284 -14.45 15.05 17.80
C SER A 284 -13.86 13.65 17.99
N ILE A 285 -12.84 13.30 17.20
CA ILE A 285 -12.14 12.03 17.32
C ILE A 285 -11.28 12.13 18.56
N SER A 286 -11.78 11.60 19.68
CA SER A 286 -10.95 11.27 20.82
C SER A 286 -10.11 10.06 20.42
N TYR A 287 -8.84 10.26 20.06
CA TYR A 287 -7.87 9.18 20.04
C TYR A 287 -7.85 8.55 21.46
N PRO A 288 -7.94 7.21 21.60
CA PRO A 288 -7.74 6.62 22.89
C PRO A 288 -6.38 7.08 23.41
N PRO A 289 -6.30 7.52 24.69
CA PRO A 289 -5.03 7.91 25.27
C PRO A 289 -4.08 6.71 25.15
N SER A 290 -2.85 6.98 24.71
CA SER A 290 -1.76 6.01 24.76
C SER A 290 -1.74 5.45 26.18
N GLU A 291 -1.96 4.14 26.37
CA GLU A 291 -1.83 3.50 27.67
C GLU A 291 -0.39 3.71 28.18
N GLY A 292 -0.23 4.78 28.93
CA GLY A 292 0.98 5.06 29.67
C GLY A 292 1.15 3.94 30.69
N LYS A 293 2.25 3.19 30.59
CA LYS A 293 2.69 2.31 31.65
C LYS A 293 2.63 3.07 32.97
N ARG A 294 1.76 2.64 33.88
CA ARG A 294 1.89 3.02 35.29
C ARG A 294 3.14 2.34 35.87
N PRO A 295 3.81 3.00 36.78
CA PRO A 295 5.08 2.56 37.36
C PRO A 295 4.97 1.23 38.11
#